data_876e9862a4f1fae71c7e5e1e854cf8d7
#
_entry.id   876e9862a4f1fae71c7e5e1e854cf8d7
#
_cell.length_a   1.000
_cell.length_b   1.000
_cell.length_c   1.000
_cell.angle_alpha   90.00
_cell.angle_beta   90.00
_cell.angle_gamma   90.00
#
_symmetry.space_group_name_H-M   'P 1'
#
loop_
_entity.id
_entity.type
_entity.pdbx_description
1 polymer ?
#
loop_
_entity_poly.entity_id
_entity_poly.type
_entity_poly.pdbx_seq_one_letter_code
_entity_poly.pdbx_strand_id
1 'polypeptide(L)'
;MASRKPMFNQQVLYDTTALPEDIPKVQEIGASSAPLLSASFFIGARCQPYNDDYMQCKNENPGKGEFECLKEGRRVTRCARSVLDDINKNCLESFRQHWQCLENNNQQLWQCRPEEWTLNKCVFEKLNLEKIIPDAGKGTPVHLRQNQIYAHYNRPGTPFVPPKAAAPSEATAPST
;
A
#
# COMPACT_ATOMS: atom_id res chain seq x y z
N MET A 1 -8.66 16.97 -19.61
CA MET A 1 -8.38 17.33 -18.21
C MET A 1 -8.81 18.77 -18.00
N ALA A 2 -9.90 19.02 -17.28
CA ALA A 2 -10.21 20.37 -16.86
C ALA A 2 -9.19 20.76 -15.79
N SER A 3 -8.15 21.50 -16.16
CA SER A 3 -7.21 22.04 -15.18
C SER A 3 -7.99 23.04 -14.32
N ARG A 4 -8.20 22.72 -13.05
CA ARG A 4 -8.59 23.74 -12.09
C ARG A 4 -7.58 24.88 -12.21
N LYS A 5 -8.03 26.10 -12.44
CA LYS A 5 -7.15 27.26 -12.38
C LYS A 5 -6.51 27.26 -10.98
N PRO A 6 -5.19 27.28 -10.85
CA PRO A 6 -4.56 27.34 -9.55
C PRO A 6 -5.02 28.62 -8.85
N MET A 7 -5.72 28.45 -7.74
CA MET A 7 -6.12 29.60 -6.89
C MET A 7 -5.00 29.83 -5.89
N PHE A 8 -4.22 30.88 -6.07
CA PHE A 8 -3.16 31.27 -5.16
C PHE A 8 -3.64 32.01 -3.91
N ASN A 9 -4.95 32.04 -3.66
CA ASN A 9 -5.51 32.58 -2.43
C ASN A 9 -5.49 31.49 -1.34
N GLN A 10 -5.00 31.86 -0.17
CA GLN A 10 -5.02 31.02 1.05
C GLN A 10 -6.45 30.77 1.59
N GLN A 11 -7.48 30.99 0.81
CA GLN A 11 -8.84 30.65 1.18
C GLN A 11 -9.00 29.14 1.12
N VAL A 12 -9.22 28.54 2.26
CA VAL A 12 -9.63 27.14 2.36
C VAL A 12 -10.99 27.02 1.70
N LEU A 13 -11.06 26.39 0.54
CA LEU A 13 -12.32 26.06 -0.13
C LEU A 13 -12.95 24.88 0.62
N TYR A 14 -13.93 25.21 1.46
CA TYR A 14 -14.82 24.18 2.00
C TYR A 14 -15.91 23.90 0.98
N ASP A 15 -16.04 22.64 0.58
CA ASP A 15 -17.22 22.18 -0.15
C ASP A 15 -18.36 22.03 0.86
N THR A 16 -19.32 22.93 0.78
CA THR A 16 -20.50 22.94 1.66
C THR A 16 -21.65 22.11 1.09
N THR A 17 -21.47 21.48 -0.06
CA THR A 17 -22.48 20.64 -0.69
C THR A 17 -22.75 19.43 0.17
N ALA A 18 -23.99 19.24 0.60
CA ALA A 18 -24.38 18.07 1.37
C ALA A 18 -24.18 16.79 0.52
N LEU A 19 -23.71 15.72 1.19
CA LEU A 19 -23.63 14.42 0.53
C LEU A 19 -25.03 13.95 0.15
N PRO A 20 -25.29 13.50 -1.11
CA PRO A 20 -26.57 12.94 -1.52
C PRO A 20 -27.02 11.80 -0.60
N GLU A 21 -28.32 11.71 -0.33
CA GLU A 21 -28.86 10.71 0.62
C GLU A 21 -28.71 9.26 0.14
N ASP A 22 -28.66 9.06 -1.17
CA ASP A 22 -28.47 7.75 -1.81
C ASP A 22 -27.01 7.24 -1.72
N ILE A 23 -26.06 8.11 -1.34
CA ILE A 23 -24.66 7.73 -1.17
C ILE A 23 -24.44 7.21 0.26
N PRO A 24 -24.06 5.94 0.45
CA PRO A 24 -23.83 5.40 1.78
C PRO A 24 -22.68 6.11 2.48
N LYS A 25 -22.88 6.50 3.73
CA LYS A 25 -21.83 7.04 4.57
C LYS A 25 -20.75 5.97 4.78
N VAL A 26 -19.49 6.35 4.65
CA VAL A 26 -18.34 5.49 4.88
C VAL A 26 -17.43 6.16 5.89
N GLN A 27 -16.94 5.36 6.83
CA GLN A 27 -15.97 5.83 7.80
C GLN A 27 -14.65 6.13 7.09
N GLU A 28 -14.03 7.26 7.41
CA GLU A 28 -12.74 7.64 6.88
C GLU A 28 -11.65 6.60 7.21
N ILE A 29 -10.64 6.51 6.35
CA ILE A 29 -9.54 5.55 6.54
C ILE A 29 -8.82 5.78 7.85
N GLY A 30 -8.65 7.06 8.27
CA GLY A 30 -8.04 7.41 9.55
C GLY A 30 -6.55 7.10 9.63
N ALA A 31 -5.86 7.01 8.49
CA ALA A 31 -4.44 6.76 8.41
C ALA A 31 -3.72 7.88 7.64
N SER A 32 -2.50 8.20 8.06
CA SER A 32 -1.62 9.13 7.34
C SER A 32 -0.99 8.49 6.10
N SER A 33 -0.19 9.25 5.36
CA SER A 33 0.41 8.80 4.09
C SER A 33 1.35 7.60 4.24
N ALA A 34 2.15 7.55 5.30
CA ALA A 34 3.13 6.46 5.49
C ALA A 34 2.48 5.09 5.72
N PRO A 35 1.48 4.93 6.60
CA PRO A 35 0.71 3.69 6.71
C PRO A 35 -0.01 3.31 5.40
N LEU A 36 -0.58 4.28 4.69
CA LEU A 36 -1.23 4.02 3.40
C LEU A 36 -0.23 3.53 2.35
N LEU A 37 0.95 4.14 2.28
CA LEU A 37 2.02 3.70 1.38
C LEU A 37 2.51 2.29 1.74
N SER A 38 2.67 2.00 3.05
CA SER A 38 3.07 0.69 3.53
C SER A 38 2.07 -0.42 3.13
N ALA A 39 0.78 -0.12 3.15
CA ALA A 39 -0.29 -1.05 2.80
C ALA A 39 -0.69 -1.02 1.31
N SER A 40 -0.14 -0.13 0.49
CA SER A 40 -0.64 0.17 -0.85
C SER A 40 -0.76 -1.05 -1.78
N PHE A 41 0.24 -1.94 -1.78
CA PHE A 41 0.21 -3.15 -2.60
C PHE A 41 -0.87 -4.15 -2.15
N PHE A 42 -1.12 -4.25 -0.85
CA PHE A 42 -2.17 -5.13 -0.32
C PHE A 42 -3.57 -4.57 -0.56
N ILE A 43 -3.70 -3.23 -0.48
CA ILE A 43 -4.92 -2.52 -0.89
C ILE A 43 -5.16 -2.76 -2.38
N GLY A 44 -4.14 -2.62 -3.23
CA GLY A 44 -4.22 -2.92 -4.65
C GLY A 44 -4.66 -4.35 -4.92
N ALA A 45 -4.07 -5.33 -4.25
CA ALA A 45 -4.39 -6.75 -4.45
C ALA A 45 -5.87 -7.09 -4.11
N ARG A 46 -6.40 -6.54 -3.00
CA ARG A 46 -7.79 -6.82 -2.58
C ARG A 46 -8.82 -5.94 -3.27
N CYS A 47 -8.49 -4.67 -3.47
CA CYS A 47 -9.47 -3.65 -3.87
C CYS A 47 -9.45 -3.31 -5.37
N GLN A 48 -8.66 -4.03 -6.17
CA GLN A 48 -8.57 -3.81 -7.61
C GLN A 48 -9.93 -3.72 -8.30
N PRO A 49 -10.88 -4.65 -8.11
CA PRO A 49 -12.18 -4.58 -8.81
C PRO A 49 -12.95 -3.28 -8.52
N TYR A 50 -12.94 -2.83 -7.28
CA TYR A 50 -13.62 -1.59 -6.89
C TYR A 50 -12.92 -0.36 -7.45
N ASN A 51 -11.58 -0.40 -7.52
CA ASN A 51 -10.80 0.68 -8.12
C ASN A 51 -11.02 0.76 -9.63
N ASP A 52 -11.10 -0.37 -10.31
CA ASP A 52 -11.38 -0.44 -11.74
C ASP A 52 -12.75 0.15 -12.07
N ASP A 53 -13.80 -0.21 -11.31
CA ASP A 53 -15.13 0.38 -11.43
C ASP A 53 -15.10 1.91 -11.24
N TYR A 54 -14.36 2.38 -10.22
CA TYR A 54 -14.22 3.81 -9.95
C TYR A 54 -13.49 4.54 -11.07
N MET A 55 -12.41 3.98 -11.59
CA MET A 55 -11.64 4.57 -12.69
C MET A 55 -12.44 4.56 -13.99
N GLN A 56 -13.24 3.52 -14.25
CA GLN A 56 -14.15 3.49 -15.40
C GLN A 56 -15.19 4.60 -15.30
N CYS A 57 -15.85 4.73 -14.15
CA CYS A 57 -16.81 5.80 -13.92
C CYS A 57 -16.19 7.19 -14.16
N LYS A 58 -14.95 7.42 -13.68
CA LYS A 58 -14.26 8.69 -13.92
C LYS A 58 -13.93 8.94 -15.38
N ASN A 59 -13.64 7.92 -16.15
CA ASN A 59 -13.40 8.03 -17.59
C ASN A 59 -14.70 8.34 -18.36
N GLU A 60 -15.83 7.81 -17.92
CA GLU A 60 -17.15 8.05 -18.50
C GLU A 60 -17.68 9.46 -18.18
N ASN A 61 -17.27 10.02 -17.02
CA ASN A 61 -17.71 11.33 -16.53
C ASN A 61 -16.54 12.32 -16.39
N PRO A 62 -15.88 12.74 -17.48
CA PRO A 62 -14.73 13.62 -17.41
C PRO A 62 -15.10 14.98 -16.82
N GLY A 63 -14.39 15.39 -15.76
CA GLY A 63 -14.61 16.67 -15.07
C GLY A 63 -15.77 16.70 -14.07
N LYS A 64 -16.62 15.67 -14.03
CA LYS A 64 -17.72 15.52 -13.06
C LYS A 64 -17.53 14.31 -12.14
N GLY A 65 -16.49 13.54 -12.33
CA GLY A 65 -16.26 12.28 -11.61
C GLY A 65 -16.16 12.43 -10.08
N GLU A 66 -15.95 13.64 -9.57
CA GLU A 66 -15.95 13.91 -8.13
C GLU A 66 -17.37 13.76 -7.52
N PHE A 67 -18.42 14.04 -8.28
CA PHE A 67 -19.81 13.92 -7.88
C PHE A 67 -20.45 12.61 -8.34
N GLU A 68 -20.37 12.34 -9.64
CA GLU A 68 -21.04 11.20 -10.27
C GLU A 68 -20.49 9.85 -9.79
N CYS A 69 -19.23 9.80 -9.38
CA CYS A 69 -18.56 8.56 -8.97
C CYS A 69 -18.36 8.44 -7.44
N LEU A 70 -19.14 9.17 -6.64
CA LEU A 70 -19.08 9.08 -5.17
C LEU A 70 -19.41 7.68 -4.66
N LYS A 71 -20.34 6.99 -5.28
CA LYS A 71 -20.78 5.65 -4.90
C LYS A 71 -19.65 4.63 -5.06
N GLU A 72 -18.97 4.66 -6.19
CA GLU A 72 -17.82 3.82 -6.51
C GLU A 72 -16.64 4.18 -5.61
N GLY A 73 -16.36 5.46 -5.41
CA GLY A 73 -15.31 5.94 -4.50
C GLY A 73 -15.51 5.48 -3.05
N ARG A 74 -16.76 5.45 -2.58
CA ARG A 74 -17.08 4.92 -1.24
C ARG A 74 -16.80 3.43 -1.10
N ARG A 75 -16.98 2.65 -2.17
CA ARG A 75 -16.63 1.23 -2.18
C ARG A 75 -15.12 1.04 -2.05
N VAL A 76 -14.31 1.82 -2.79
CA VAL A 76 -12.84 1.79 -2.69
C VAL A 76 -12.38 2.12 -1.27
N THR A 77 -12.90 3.20 -0.68
CA THR A 77 -12.56 3.62 0.70
C THR A 77 -12.89 2.53 1.73
N ARG A 78 -14.07 1.92 1.61
CA ARG A 78 -14.48 0.82 2.51
C ARG A 78 -13.57 -0.38 2.40
N CYS A 79 -13.20 -0.76 1.17
CA CYS A 79 -12.27 -1.86 0.93
C CYS A 79 -10.89 -1.54 1.51
N ALA A 80 -10.32 -0.38 1.22
CA ALA A 80 -9.01 0.03 1.72
C ALA A 80 -8.96 0.02 3.26
N ARG A 81 -10.02 0.53 3.91
CA ARG A 81 -10.14 0.46 5.36
C ARG A 81 -10.14 -0.97 5.88
N SER A 82 -10.89 -1.87 5.25
CA SER A 82 -10.92 -3.28 5.66
C SER A 82 -9.54 -3.94 5.61
N VAL A 83 -8.72 -3.58 4.62
CA VAL A 83 -7.35 -4.09 4.52
C VAL A 83 -6.49 -3.58 5.67
N LEU A 84 -6.57 -2.28 5.99
CA LEU A 84 -5.83 -1.70 7.12
C LEU A 84 -6.25 -2.30 8.47
N ASP A 85 -7.55 -2.48 8.68
CA ASP A 85 -8.08 -3.09 9.89
C ASP A 85 -7.58 -4.54 10.05
N ASP A 86 -7.55 -5.32 8.96
CA ASP A 86 -7.04 -6.69 8.96
C ASP A 86 -5.52 -6.74 9.21
N ILE A 87 -4.74 -5.85 8.59
CA ILE A 87 -3.29 -5.77 8.83
C ILE A 87 -3.02 -5.37 10.28
N ASN A 88 -3.72 -4.39 10.81
CA ASN A 88 -3.59 -3.97 12.20
C ASN A 88 -3.97 -5.09 13.19
N LYS A 89 -5.00 -5.87 12.87
CA LYS A 89 -5.44 -6.98 13.72
C LYS A 89 -4.42 -8.14 13.74
N ASN A 90 -3.82 -8.46 12.61
CA ASN A 90 -3.01 -9.66 12.47
C ASN A 90 -1.49 -9.40 12.46
N CYS A 91 -1.04 -8.24 11.98
CA CYS A 91 0.37 -7.93 11.70
C CYS A 91 0.79 -6.56 12.25
N LEU A 92 0.21 -6.09 13.35
CA LEU A 92 0.38 -4.73 13.88
C LEU A 92 1.85 -4.34 14.04
N GLU A 93 2.67 -5.19 14.64
CA GLU A 93 4.04 -4.84 14.98
C GLU A 93 4.91 -4.67 13.72
N SER A 94 4.87 -5.65 12.80
CA SER A 94 5.60 -5.55 11.53
C SER A 94 5.10 -4.41 10.66
N PHE A 95 3.80 -4.11 10.70
CA PHE A 95 3.21 -2.98 10.00
C PHE A 95 3.72 -1.65 10.58
N ARG A 96 3.75 -1.52 11.92
CA ARG A 96 4.25 -0.34 12.61
C ARG A 96 5.72 -0.08 12.29
N GLN A 97 6.57 -1.10 12.36
CA GLN A 97 7.99 -1.01 12.03
C GLN A 97 8.21 -0.50 10.61
N HIS A 98 7.46 -1.03 9.64
CA HIS A 98 7.61 -0.63 8.25
C HIS A 98 7.15 0.81 7.99
N TRP A 99 5.95 1.20 8.45
CA TRP A 99 5.49 2.58 8.20
C TRP A 99 6.27 3.64 8.99
N GLN A 100 6.77 3.32 10.19
CA GLN A 100 7.67 4.21 10.93
C GLN A 100 9.01 4.38 10.21
N CYS A 101 9.56 3.31 9.64
CA CYS A 101 10.74 3.42 8.78
C CYS A 101 10.47 4.34 7.58
N LEU A 102 9.34 4.18 6.90
CA LEU A 102 8.96 5.04 5.77
C LEU A 102 8.85 6.51 6.19
N GLU A 103 8.23 6.78 7.33
CA GLU A 103 8.08 8.15 7.85
C GLU A 103 9.42 8.80 8.14
N ASN A 104 10.36 8.06 8.73
CA ASN A 104 11.70 8.53 9.05
C ASN A 104 12.61 8.69 7.82
N ASN A 105 12.27 8.08 6.69
CA ASN A 105 13.07 8.08 5.46
C ASN A 105 12.36 8.74 4.26
N ASN A 106 11.56 9.78 4.49
CA ASN A 106 10.82 10.50 3.44
C ASN A 106 9.99 9.59 2.53
N GLN A 107 9.41 8.54 3.08
CA GLN A 107 8.59 7.55 2.39
C GLN A 107 9.32 6.81 1.23
N GLN A 108 10.64 6.70 1.32
CA GLN A 108 11.45 5.99 0.33
C GLN A 108 11.48 4.50 0.64
N LEU A 109 10.80 3.70 -0.18
CA LEU A 109 10.65 2.25 0.00
C LEU A 109 11.98 1.49 0.03
N TRP A 110 12.97 1.93 -0.75
CA TRP A 110 14.25 1.24 -0.86
C TRP A 110 15.05 1.21 0.44
N GLN A 111 14.84 2.16 1.33
CA GLN A 111 15.52 2.25 2.62
C GLN A 111 14.93 1.29 3.65
N CYS A 112 13.66 0.93 3.49
CA CYS A 112 12.87 0.14 4.44
C CYS A 112 12.57 -1.28 3.95
N ARG A 113 13.44 -1.84 3.10
CA ARG A 113 13.27 -3.20 2.57
C ARG A 113 13.29 -4.31 3.63
N PRO A 114 14.15 -4.26 4.67
CA PRO A 114 14.12 -5.29 5.73
C PRO A 114 12.78 -5.35 6.46
N GLU A 115 12.23 -4.19 6.82
CA GLU A 115 10.95 -4.08 7.51
C GLU A 115 9.79 -4.47 6.58
N GLU A 116 9.88 -4.10 5.29
CA GLU A 116 8.93 -4.53 4.27
C GLU A 116 8.88 -6.06 4.14
N TRP A 117 10.02 -6.74 4.16
CA TRP A 117 10.04 -8.21 4.09
C TRP A 117 9.37 -8.85 5.29
N THR A 118 9.59 -8.31 6.48
CA THR A 118 8.94 -8.79 7.71
C THR A 118 7.43 -8.62 7.62
N LEU A 119 6.96 -7.47 7.14
CA LEU A 119 5.55 -7.21 6.91
C LEU A 119 4.96 -8.15 5.85
N ASN A 120 5.63 -8.30 4.71
CA ASN A 120 5.18 -9.17 3.61
C ASN A 120 4.99 -10.61 4.09
N LYS A 121 5.96 -11.15 4.84
CA LYS A 121 5.87 -12.50 5.40
C LYS A 121 4.62 -12.65 6.27
N CYS A 122 4.39 -11.72 7.19
CA CYS A 122 3.22 -11.76 8.05
C CYS A 122 1.90 -11.70 7.27
N VAL A 123 1.79 -10.77 6.30
CA VAL A 123 0.57 -10.57 5.52
C VAL A 123 0.31 -11.74 4.59
N PHE A 124 1.33 -12.29 3.94
CA PHE A 124 1.18 -13.46 3.05
C PHE A 124 0.71 -14.70 3.82
N GLU A 125 1.28 -14.93 4.99
CA GLU A 125 0.95 -16.11 5.81
C GLU A 125 -0.44 -15.99 6.46
N LYS A 126 -0.81 -14.80 6.97
CA LYS A 126 -2.03 -14.63 7.77
C LYS A 126 -3.25 -14.17 6.97
N LEU A 127 -3.06 -13.37 5.92
CA LEU A 127 -4.15 -12.76 5.16
C LEU A 127 -4.27 -13.32 3.74
N ASN A 128 -3.32 -14.15 3.30
CA ASN A 128 -3.25 -14.67 1.92
C ASN A 128 -3.32 -13.56 0.84
N LEU A 129 -2.76 -12.39 1.14
CA LEU A 129 -2.68 -11.27 0.22
C LEU A 129 -1.27 -11.22 -0.36
N GLU A 130 -1.15 -11.46 -1.66
CA GLU A 130 0.12 -11.37 -2.38
C GLU A 130 0.34 -10.00 -2.98
N LYS A 131 1.61 -9.60 -3.12
CA LYS A 131 1.98 -8.43 -3.89
C LYS A 131 2.01 -8.76 -5.37
N ILE A 132 1.11 -8.16 -6.13
CA ILE A 132 1.09 -8.24 -7.59
C ILE A 132 1.68 -6.94 -8.13
N ILE A 133 2.77 -7.03 -8.87
CA ILE A 133 3.38 -5.90 -9.54
C ILE A 133 3.01 -5.97 -11.01
N PRO A 134 2.16 -5.03 -11.51
CA PRO A 134 1.81 -4.98 -12.92
C PRO A 134 3.08 -4.87 -13.79
N ASP A 135 3.06 -5.49 -14.95
CA ASP A 135 4.17 -5.47 -15.91
C ASP A 135 5.53 -5.94 -15.37
N ALA A 136 5.54 -6.64 -14.25
CA ALA A 136 6.74 -7.29 -13.77
C ALA A 136 7.22 -8.32 -14.82
N GLY A 137 8.47 -8.19 -15.26
CA GLY A 137 9.07 -9.13 -16.19
C GLY A 137 9.04 -10.58 -15.67
N LYS A 138 9.28 -11.56 -16.54
CA LYS A 138 9.24 -13.00 -16.22
C LYS A 138 10.23 -13.45 -15.12
N GLY A 139 11.03 -12.55 -14.58
CA GLY A 139 11.96 -12.83 -13.47
C GLY A 139 11.30 -12.81 -12.11
N THR A 140 12.09 -13.10 -11.08
CA THR A 140 11.63 -13.00 -9.68
C THR A 140 11.12 -11.61 -9.37
N PRO A 141 9.89 -11.44 -8.85
CA PRO A 141 9.34 -10.14 -8.47
C PRO A 141 10.28 -9.38 -7.53
N VAL A 142 10.27 -8.05 -7.63
CA VAL A 142 11.18 -7.18 -6.86
C VAL A 142 11.11 -7.44 -5.35
N HIS A 143 9.93 -7.66 -4.82
CA HIS A 143 9.71 -7.91 -3.39
C HIS A 143 10.18 -9.28 -2.90
N LEU A 144 10.49 -10.21 -3.82
CA LEU A 144 11.05 -11.53 -3.51
C LEU A 144 12.57 -11.58 -3.75
N ARG A 145 13.17 -10.55 -4.30
CA ARG A 145 14.61 -10.49 -4.53
C ARG A 145 15.34 -10.20 -3.22
N GLN A 146 16.37 -11.00 -2.93
CA GLN A 146 17.22 -10.77 -1.77
C GLN A 146 18.15 -9.57 -1.95
N ASN A 147 18.55 -9.26 -3.20
CA ASN A 147 19.41 -8.14 -3.51
C ASN A 147 18.60 -6.88 -3.84
N GLN A 148 18.98 -5.76 -3.24
CA GLN A 148 18.37 -4.48 -3.55
C GLN A 148 18.67 -4.08 -4.99
N ILE A 149 17.66 -3.58 -5.71
CA ILE A 149 17.84 -3.07 -7.08
C ILE A 149 18.81 -1.89 -7.11
N TYR A 150 18.87 -1.12 -6.04
CA TYR A 150 19.72 0.05 -5.88
C TYR A 150 20.95 -0.22 -5.01
N ALA A 151 21.48 -1.44 -5.04
CA ALA A 151 22.73 -1.78 -4.33
C ALA A 151 23.93 -0.93 -4.81
N HIS A 152 23.85 -0.35 -6.00
CA HIS A 152 24.85 0.58 -6.54
C HIS A 152 24.72 2.02 -6.01
N TYR A 153 23.58 2.40 -5.41
CA TYR A 153 23.48 3.65 -4.67
C TYR A 153 24.10 3.43 -3.29
N ASN A 154 25.41 3.48 -3.25
CA ASN A 154 26.16 3.41 -2.00
C ASN A 154 25.66 4.50 -1.05
N ARG A 155 25.07 4.11 0.06
CA ARG A 155 25.03 4.99 1.22
C ARG A 155 26.48 5.27 1.60
N PRO A 156 26.91 6.53 1.72
CA PRO A 156 28.20 6.79 2.30
C PRO A 156 28.24 6.19 3.70
N GLY A 157 28.93 5.08 3.88
CA GLY A 157 29.27 4.56 5.19
C GLY A 157 28.89 3.15 5.59
N THR A 158 27.94 2.44 4.95
CA THR A 158 27.66 1.05 5.34
C THR A 158 27.29 0.18 4.13
N PRO A 159 28.13 -0.79 3.77
CA PRO A 159 27.71 -1.82 2.83
C PRO A 159 26.57 -2.63 3.47
N PHE A 160 25.46 -2.78 2.75
CA PHE A 160 24.40 -3.70 3.15
C PHE A 160 24.97 -5.13 3.16
N VAL A 161 25.04 -5.71 4.33
CA VAL A 161 25.31 -7.14 4.47
C VAL A 161 23.93 -7.81 4.57
N PRO A 162 23.51 -8.60 3.57
CA PRO A 162 22.26 -9.31 3.66
C PRO A 162 22.30 -10.23 4.90
N PRO A 163 21.20 -10.39 5.64
CA PRO A 163 21.15 -11.34 6.72
C PRO A 163 21.57 -12.71 6.19
N LYS A 164 22.56 -13.33 6.82
CA LYS A 164 23.07 -14.64 6.45
C LYS A 164 21.86 -15.59 6.39
N ALA A 165 21.63 -16.21 5.24
CA ALA A 165 20.57 -17.20 5.11
C ALA A 165 20.73 -18.20 6.26
N ALA A 166 19.68 -18.39 7.05
CA ALA A 166 19.68 -19.38 8.10
C ALA A 166 20.04 -20.73 7.46
N ALA A 167 21.09 -21.36 7.94
CA ALA A 167 21.46 -22.68 7.48
C ALA A 167 20.23 -23.60 7.60
N PRO A 168 19.95 -24.45 6.60
CA PRO A 168 18.85 -25.40 6.71
C PRO A 168 19.06 -26.21 7.98
N SER A 169 18.06 -26.19 8.88
CA SER A 169 18.06 -27.03 10.07
C SER A 169 18.16 -28.49 9.62
N GLU A 170 19.23 -29.15 10.00
CA GLU A 170 19.37 -30.60 9.81
C GLU A 170 18.13 -31.28 10.38
N ALA A 171 17.34 -31.88 9.50
CA ALA A 171 16.24 -32.73 9.90
C ALA A 171 16.82 -33.95 10.66
N THR A 172 16.56 -33.98 11.95
CA THR A 172 16.88 -35.14 12.80
C THR A 172 16.13 -36.34 12.25
N ALA A 173 16.84 -37.32 11.71
CA ALA A 173 16.26 -38.57 11.26
C ALA A 173 15.63 -39.31 12.45
N PRO A 174 14.45 -39.93 12.32
CA PRO A 174 13.88 -40.74 13.37
C PRO A 174 14.73 -41.99 13.55
N SER A 175 15.20 -42.22 14.78
CA SER A 175 15.85 -43.45 15.22
C SER A 175 14.82 -44.59 15.18
N THR A 176 15.11 -45.63 14.43
CA THR A 176 14.47 -46.95 14.48
C THR A 176 14.63 -47.64 15.81
#